data_4896b23bc62c3bff1edfe59321b26ddd
#
_entry.id   4896b23bc62c3bff1edfe59321b26ddd
#
_cell.length_a   1.000
_cell.length_b   1.000
_cell.length_c   1.000
_cell.angle_alpha   90.00
_cell.angle_beta   90.00
_cell.angle_gamma   90.00
#
_symmetry.space_group_name_H-M   'P 1'
#
loop_
_entity.id
_entity.type
_entity.pdbx_description
1 polymer ?
#
loop_
_entity_poly.entity_id
_entity_poly.type
_entity_poly.pdbx_seq_one_letter_code
_entity_poly.pdbx_strand_id
1 'polypeptide(L)'
;MALAFLLLQFARPELTSRPATAELQAPESVKQILRHSCYSCHSNETRLSWFDEIVPAYWLVAHDVREARAHLNFSELGGKSPSQQRAVLFQAVNFIRAGVMPLPSYRRLHPDAVVGPLQLAILEEYLLPKEPVARSALASEAADREYRKWLEQGPQRTPVLAAPNGIAFLPEYKDWKVVDSTTRFDTNTLRVILGNEIAIKAIAENNTNPWPDGTKFAKVGWYQQPDEDGVVQAGAFLKVGFMIKDKSKYASTAGWGWAEWEGTELRPYGDGPDFARECVTCHSPLRDNDYVYTAPIPRTGSWK
;
A
#
# COMPACT_ATOMS: atom_id res chain seq x y z
N MET A 1 34.00 8.21 -28.09
CA MET A 1 32.80 8.57 -27.28
C MET A 1 31.52 8.43 -28.10
N ALA A 2 31.31 9.13 -29.24
CA ALA A 2 30.08 9.05 -30.02
C ALA A 2 29.75 7.63 -30.53
N LEU A 3 30.74 6.89 -31.04
CA LEU A 3 30.54 5.52 -31.52
C LEU A 3 30.12 4.56 -30.41
N ALA A 4 30.69 4.68 -29.21
CA ALA A 4 30.32 3.88 -28.07
C ALA A 4 28.87 4.19 -27.61
N PHE A 5 28.47 5.45 -27.63
CA PHE A 5 27.10 5.85 -27.35
C PHE A 5 26.10 5.25 -28.35
N LEU A 6 26.42 5.29 -29.63
CA LEU A 6 25.57 4.70 -30.67
C LEU A 6 25.46 3.18 -30.53
N LEU A 7 26.55 2.49 -30.19
CA LEU A 7 26.53 1.04 -29.95
C LEU A 7 25.67 0.67 -28.71
N LEU A 8 25.69 1.50 -27.69
CA LEU A 8 24.84 1.28 -26.50
C LEU A 8 23.34 1.34 -26.85
N GLN A 9 22.93 2.07 -27.89
CA GLN A 9 21.50 2.12 -28.27
C GLN A 9 20.97 0.78 -28.80
N PHE A 10 21.81 -0.17 -29.15
CA PHE A 10 21.40 -1.52 -29.54
C PHE A 10 21.25 -2.47 -28.35
N ALA A 11 21.75 -2.10 -27.17
CA ALA A 11 21.64 -2.89 -25.94
C ALA A 11 20.32 -2.58 -25.18
N ARG A 12 19.17 -2.68 -25.86
CA ARG A 12 17.87 -2.39 -25.31
C ARG A 12 17.15 -3.68 -24.91
N PRO A 13 16.78 -3.87 -23.64
CA PRO A 13 15.86 -4.94 -23.27
C PRO A 13 14.47 -4.68 -23.86
N GLU A 14 13.87 -5.69 -24.45
CA GLU A 14 12.51 -5.58 -24.98
C GLU A 14 11.48 -5.30 -23.86
N LEU A 15 10.67 -4.29 -24.07
CA LEU A 15 9.43 -4.08 -23.35
C LEU A 15 8.33 -4.74 -24.18
N THR A 16 7.97 -5.98 -23.81
CA THR A 16 6.89 -6.71 -24.48
C THR A 16 5.58 -5.93 -24.34
N SER A 17 5.04 -5.46 -25.46
CA SER A 17 3.66 -5.01 -25.57
C SER A 17 2.80 -6.23 -25.87
N ARG A 18 1.87 -6.56 -24.98
CA ARG A 18 0.88 -7.64 -25.19
C ARG A 18 -0.49 -6.99 -25.29
N PRO A 19 -1.43 -7.55 -26.10
CA PRO A 19 -2.80 -7.06 -26.11
C PRO A 19 -3.38 -7.07 -24.69
N ALA A 20 -4.25 -6.09 -24.39
CA ALA A 20 -5.02 -6.11 -23.16
C ALA A 20 -5.93 -7.35 -23.17
N THR A 21 -5.84 -8.17 -22.13
CA THR A 21 -6.65 -9.40 -22.01
C THR A 21 -7.97 -9.12 -21.29
N ALA A 22 -7.97 -8.17 -20.36
CA ALA A 22 -9.14 -7.73 -19.62
C ALA A 22 -8.90 -6.33 -19.02
N GLU A 23 -9.32 -5.29 -19.73
CA GLU A 23 -9.19 -3.92 -19.25
C GLU A 23 -10.15 -3.62 -18.07
N LEU A 24 -9.71 -2.74 -17.17
CA LEU A 24 -10.54 -2.24 -16.07
C LEU A 24 -11.89 -1.70 -16.55
N GLN A 25 -12.96 -2.16 -15.95
CA GLN A 25 -14.32 -1.65 -16.16
C GLN A 25 -14.59 -0.46 -15.23
N ALA A 26 -14.41 0.76 -15.77
CA ALA A 26 -14.60 2.01 -15.04
C ALA A 26 -15.21 3.08 -15.96
N PRO A 27 -15.81 4.16 -15.42
CA PRO A 27 -16.23 5.30 -16.21
C PRO A 27 -15.10 5.89 -17.04
N GLU A 28 -15.43 6.46 -18.19
CA GLU A 28 -14.42 6.97 -19.12
C GLU A 28 -13.54 8.07 -18.49
N SER A 29 -14.12 8.90 -17.61
CA SER A 29 -13.35 9.90 -16.85
C SER A 29 -12.23 9.30 -16.00
N VAL A 30 -12.51 8.16 -15.36
CA VAL A 30 -11.52 7.40 -14.58
C VAL A 30 -10.47 6.78 -15.51
N LYS A 31 -10.92 6.14 -16.59
CA LYS A 31 -10.01 5.52 -17.57
C LYS A 31 -9.06 6.52 -18.21
N GLN A 32 -9.53 7.71 -18.52
CA GLN A 32 -8.69 8.79 -19.09
C GLN A 32 -7.59 9.22 -18.13
N ILE A 33 -7.91 9.38 -16.85
CA ILE A 33 -6.91 9.71 -15.82
C ILE A 33 -5.86 8.58 -15.74
N LEU A 34 -6.30 7.34 -15.67
CA LEU A 34 -5.40 6.19 -15.58
C LEU A 34 -4.52 6.04 -16.82
N ARG A 35 -5.11 6.21 -18.03
CA ARG A 35 -4.35 6.15 -19.29
C ARG A 35 -3.31 7.25 -19.38
N HIS A 36 -3.65 8.45 -18.93
CA HIS A 36 -2.75 9.60 -18.98
C HIS A 36 -1.60 9.47 -17.98
N SER A 37 -1.90 9.09 -16.74
CA SER A 37 -0.94 9.17 -15.62
C SER A 37 -0.28 7.84 -15.23
N CYS A 38 -0.87 6.69 -15.60
CA CYS A 38 -0.47 5.39 -15.05
C CYS A 38 -0.11 4.37 -16.13
N TYR A 39 -0.79 4.35 -17.28
CA TYR A 39 -0.69 3.29 -18.28
C TYR A 39 0.70 3.13 -18.88
N SER A 40 1.49 4.19 -18.99
CA SER A 40 2.86 4.09 -19.52
C SER A 40 3.71 3.06 -18.76
N CYS A 41 3.51 2.93 -17.44
CA CYS A 41 4.23 1.95 -16.63
C CYS A 41 3.35 0.74 -16.26
N HIS A 42 2.07 0.95 -15.95
CA HIS A 42 1.16 -0.04 -15.38
C HIS A 42 0.19 -0.67 -16.39
N SER A 43 0.52 -0.71 -17.67
CA SER A 43 -0.28 -1.40 -18.69
C SER A 43 0.58 -2.08 -19.73
N ASN A 44 -0.06 -2.89 -20.59
CA ASN A 44 0.60 -3.45 -21.77
C ASN A 44 0.74 -2.43 -22.91
N GLU A 45 0.19 -1.21 -22.75
CA GLU A 45 0.18 -0.13 -23.73
C GLU A 45 1.23 0.95 -23.39
N THR A 46 2.47 0.54 -23.13
CA THR A 46 3.55 1.49 -22.80
C THR A 46 3.77 2.48 -23.93
N ARG A 47 3.70 3.77 -23.58
CA ARG A 47 4.01 4.88 -24.47
C ARG A 47 5.17 5.67 -23.87
N LEU A 48 6.35 5.55 -24.47
CA LEU A 48 7.55 6.23 -24.01
C LEU A 48 7.70 7.58 -24.75
N SER A 49 8.18 8.58 -24.02
CA SER A 49 8.65 9.81 -24.63
C SER A 49 9.97 9.54 -25.38
N TRP A 50 10.28 10.33 -26.39
CA TRP A 50 11.49 10.13 -27.18
C TRP A 50 12.79 10.08 -26.36
N PHE A 51 12.85 10.83 -25.26
CA PHE A 51 14.01 10.85 -24.37
C PHE A 51 14.08 9.62 -23.43
N ASP A 52 12.94 8.99 -23.13
CA ASP A 52 12.90 7.72 -22.39
C ASP A 52 13.42 6.56 -23.24
N GLU A 53 13.41 6.72 -24.56
CA GLU A 53 13.91 5.71 -25.48
C GLU A 53 15.43 5.76 -25.67
N ILE A 54 16.10 6.76 -25.12
CA ILE A 54 17.55 6.91 -25.24
C ILE A 54 18.26 6.18 -24.10
N VAL A 55 19.18 5.27 -24.42
CA VAL A 55 20.05 4.63 -23.43
C VAL A 55 21.05 5.69 -22.90
N PRO A 56 21.23 5.82 -21.56
CA PRO A 56 20.88 4.88 -20.49
C PRO A 56 19.48 5.08 -19.84
N ALA A 57 18.75 6.14 -20.15
CA ALA A 57 17.43 6.40 -19.56
C ALA A 57 16.46 5.24 -19.83
N TYR A 58 16.49 4.66 -21.04
CA TYR A 58 15.68 3.50 -21.39
C TYR A 58 15.84 2.31 -20.44
N TRP A 59 17.03 2.04 -19.95
CA TRP A 59 17.24 0.92 -19.02
C TRP A 59 16.51 1.11 -17.70
N LEU A 60 16.54 2.33 -17.16
CA LEU A 60 15.80 2.67 -15.94
C LEU A 60 14.29 2.56 -16.16
N VAL A 61 13.81 3.18 -17.25
CA VAL A 61 12.38 3.14 -17.58
C VAL A 61 11.91 1.71 -17.84
N ALA A 62 12.69 0.90 -18.55
CA ALA A 62 12.36 -0.49 -18.81
C ALA A 62 12.33 -1.33 -17.53
N HIS A 63 13.20 -1.04 -16.58
CA HIS A 63 13.16 -1.65 -15.25
C HIS A 63 11.88 -1.26 -14.51
N ASP A 64 11.58 0.04 -14.42
CA ASP A 64 10.41 0.58 -13.72
C ASP A 64 9.10 0.04 -14.31
N VAL A 65 9.00 -0.07 -15.63
CA VAL A 65 7.82 -0.64 -16.32
C VAL A 65 7.62 -2.12 -15.98
N ARG A 66 8.71 -2.90 -15.91
CA ARG A 66 8.60 -4.33 -15.53
C ARG A 66 8.14 -4.51 -14.10
N GLU A 67 8.75 -3.76 -13.18
CA GLU A 67 8.36 -3.76 -11.78
C GLU A 67 6.90 -3.28 -11.61
N ALA A 68 6.53 -2.20 -12.29
CA ALA A 68 5.17 -1.67 -12.24
C ALA A 68 4.14 -2.71 -12.69
N ARG A 69 4.38 -3.41 -13.82
CA ARG A 69 3.49 -4.45 -14.34
C ARG A 69 3.42 -5.68 -13.44
N ALA A 70 4.52 -6.04 -12.78
CA ALA A 70 4.54 -7.15 -11.84
C ALA A 70 3.64 -6.89 -10.62
N HIS A 71 3.54 -5.62 -10.18
CA HIS A 71 2.70 -5.22 -9.05
C HIS A 71 1.26 -4.90 -9.46
N LEU A 72 1.06 -4.21 -10.57
CA LEU A 72 -0.23 -3.78 -11.08
C LEU A 72 -0.20 -3.64 -12.60
N ASN A 73 -1.10 -4.34 -13.28
CA ASN A 73 -1.28 -4.23 -14.72
C ASN A 73 -2.76 -3.93 -15.05
N PHE A 74 -3.07 -2.72 -15.46
CA PHE A 74 -4.42 -2.29 -15.82
C PHE A 74 -4.99 -3.05 -17.04
N SER A 75 -4.13 -3.56 -17.92
CA SER A 75 -4.55 -4.37 -19.08
C SER A 75 -5.09 -5.75 -18.69
N GLU A 76 -4.91 -6.19 -17.45
CA GLU A 76 -5.31 -7.50 -16.93
C GLU A 76 -6.27 -7.37 -15.73
N LEU A 77 -6.44 -6.14 -15.21
CA LEU A 77 -7.19 -5.90 -13.98
C LEU A 77 -8.67 -6.22 -14.10
N GLY A 78 -9.27 -6.06 -15.30
CA GLY A 78 -10.68 -6.37 -15.55
C GLY A 78 -11.04 -7.84 -15.43
N GLY A 79 -10.06 -8.74 -15.42
CA GLY A 79 -10.25 -10.17 -15.11
C GLY A 79 -10.45 -10.49 -13.63
N LYS A 80 -10.25 -9.49 -12.74
CA LYS A 80 -10.48 -9.62 -11.29
C LYS A 80 -11.91 -9.24 -10.94
N SER A 81 -12.38 -9.68 -9.76
CA SER A 81 -13.72 -9.29 -9.27
C SER A 81 -13.82 -7.75 -9.10
N PRO A 82 -15.03 -7.17 -9.18
CA PRO A 82 -15.23 -5.72 -9.00
C PRO A 82 -14.66 -5.20 -7.67
N SER A 83 -14.77 -5.97 -6.60
CA SER A 83 -14.21 -5.62 -5.29
C SER A 83 -12.68 -5.56 -5.32
N GLN A 84 -12.03 -6.53 -5.98
CA GLN A 84 -10.58 -6.52 -6.16
C GLN A 84 -10.11 -5.35 -7.03
N GLN A 85 -10.84 -5.05 -8.12
CA GLN A 85 -10.53 -3.88 -8.96
C GLN A 85 -10.59 -2.58 -8.16
N ARG A 86 -11.62 -2.40 -7.32
CA ARG A 86 -11.76 -1.23 -6.43
C ARG A 86 -10.64 -1.16 -5.40
N ALA A 87 -10.27 -2.29 -4.79
CA ALA A 87 -9.18 -2.34 -3.82
C ALA A 87 -7.84 -1.90 -4.40
N VAL A 88 -7.54 -2.30 -5.64
CA VAL A 88 -6.35 -1.87 -6.37
C VAL A 88 -6.34 -0.37 -6.61
N LEU A 89 -7.46 0.17 -7.08
CA LEU A 89 -7.59 1.61 -7.31
C LEU A 89 -7.51 2.40 -6.01
N PHE A 90 -8.07 1.89 -4.92
CA PHE A 90 -7.95 2.49 -3.60
C PHE A 90 -6.48 2.57 -3.16
N GLN A 91 -5.71 1.49 -3.37
CA GLN A 91 -4.28 1.51 -3.11
C GLN A 91 -3.54 2.52 -4.00
N ALA A 92 -3.88 2.60 -5.29
CA ALA A 92 -3.30 3.57 -6.21
C ALA A 92 -3.56 5.02 -5.75
N VAL A 93 -4.79 5.34 -5.34
CA VAL A 93 -5.15 6.65 -4.77
C VAL A 93 -4.31 6.97 -3.53
N ASN A 94 -4.12 6.00 -2.64
CA ASN A 94 -3.28 6.20 -1.46
C ASN A 94 -1.82 6.50 -1.83
N PHE A 95 -1.27 5.83 -2.84
CA PHE A 95 0.08 6.11 -3.33
C PHE A 95 0.21 7.49 -4.01
N ILE A 96 -0.83 7.93 -4.71
CA ILE A 96 -0.89 9.29 -5.28
C ILE A 96 -0.89 10.32 -4.15
N ARG A 97 -1.73 10.15 -3.14
CA ARG A 97 -1.80 11.04 -1.96
C ARG A 97 -0.49 11.11 -1.19
N ALA A 98 0.15 9.96 -1.02
CA ALA A 98 1.45 9.87 -0.35
C ALA A 98 2.61 10.44 -1.21
N GLY A 99 2.34 10.89 -2.44
CA GLY A 99 3.37 11.39 -3.36
C GLY A 99 4.35 10.32 -3.84
N VAL A 100 4.01 9.03 -3.69
CA VAL A 100 4.83 7.89 -4.14
C VAL A 100 4.65 7.65 -5.63
N MET A 101 3.42 7.85 -6.13
CA MET A 101 3.07 7.69 -7.54
C MET A 101 2.51 8.99 -8.11
N PRO A 102 2.90 9.35 -9.35
CA PRO A 102 4.00 8.78 -10.15
C PRO A 102 5.35 8.91 -9.45
N LEU A 103 6.29 8.00 -9.75
CA LEU A 103 7.62 8.01 -9.12
C LEU A 103 8.25 9.41 -9.14
N PRO A 104 8.88 9.88 -8.05
CA PRO A 104 9.47 11.22 -7.98
C PRO A 104 10.51 11.50 -9.08
N SER A 105 11.26 10.48 -9.50
CA SER A 105 12.19 10.55 -10.64
C SER A 105 11.47 10.77 -11.97
N TYR A 106 10.36 10.04 -12.19
CA TYR A 106 9.58 10.10 -13.41
C TYR A 106 8.85 11.44 -13.57
N ARG A 107 8.14 11.91 -12.55
CA ARG A 107 7.37 13.16 -12.61
C ARG A 107 8.21 14.42 -12.83
N ARG A 108 9.54 14.37 -12.58
CA ARG A 108 10.43 15.50 -12.89
C ARG A 108 10.58 15.71 -14.39
N LEU A 109 10.53 14.64 -15.15
CA LEU A 109 10.67 14.66 -16.62
C LEU A 109 9.29 14.60 -17.32
N HIS A 110 8.27 14.14 -16.61
CA HIS A 110 6.88 13.99 -17.07
C HIS A 110 5.91 14.72 -16.12
N PRO A 111 5.95 16.06 -16.05
CA PRO A 111 5.09 16.82 -15.14
C PRO A 111 3.59 16.67 -15.47
N ASP A 112 3.28 16.36 -16.71
CA ASP A 112 1.93 16.08 -17.21
C ASP A 112 1.35 14.77 -16.66
N ALA A 113 2.19 13.80 -16.29
CA ALA A 113 1.73 12.56 -15.67
C ALA A 113 1.25 12.72 -14.21
N VAL A 114 1.44 13.90 -13.62
CA VAL A 114 1.01 14.16 -12.23
C VAL A 114 -0.51 14.23 -12.16
N VAL A 115 -1.09 13.42 -11.27
CA VAL A 115 -2.53 13.47 -10.98
C VAL A 115 -2.82 14.72 -10.16
N GLY A 116 -3.52 15.67 -10.76
CA GLY A 116 -3.92 16.92 -10.10
C GLY A 116 -5.09 16.74 -9.12
N PRO A 117 -5.36 17.74 -8.27
CA PRO A 117 -6.41 17.64 -7.24
C PRO A 117 -7.80 17.29 -7.79
N LEU A 118 -8.17 17.82 -8.94
CA LEU A 118 -9.46 17.54 -9.56
C LEU A 118 -9.55 16.10 -10.08
N GLN A 119 -8.47 15.60 -10.69
CA GLN A 119 -8.40 14.22 -11.16
C GLN A 119 -8.41 13.25 -9.97
N LEU A 120 -7.71 13.58 -8.90
CA LEU A 120 -7.72 12.80 -7.68
C LEU A 120 -9.13 12.72 -7.08
N ALA A 121 -9.86 13.83 -7.03
CA ALA A 121 -11.25 13.86 -6.55
C ALA A 121 -12.17 12.95 -7.39
N ILE A 122 -11.98 12.88 -8.72
CA ILE A 122 -12.74 11.97 -9.59
C ILE A 122 -12.45 10.50 -9.25
N LEU A 123 -11.18 10.15 -9.02
CA LEU A 123 -10.79 8.79 -8.60
C LEU A 123 -11.38 8.42 -7.25
N GLU A 124 -11.36 9.36 -6.30
CA GLU A 124 -11.92 9.19 -4.96
C GLU A 124 -13.43 9.01 -5.00
N GLU A 125 -14.14 9.84 -5.74
CA GLU A 125 -15.59 9.74 -5.93
C GLU A 125 -15.99 8.39 -6.54
N TYR A 126 -15.22 7.90 -7.51
CA TYR A 126 -15.46 6.58 -8.09
C TYR A 126 -15.31 5.46 -7.05
N LEU A 127 -14.46 5.64 -6.06
CA LEU A 127 -14.20 4.67 -4.99
C LEU A 127 -15.19 4.77 -3.83
N LEU A 128 -15.96 5.85 -3.71
CA LEU A 128 -17.00 5.95 -2.69
C LEU A 128 -18.08 4.88 -2.95
N PRO A 129 -18.57 4.20 -1.89
CA PRO A 129 -19.70 3.31 -2.03
C PRO A 129 -20.92 4.09 -2.47
N LYS A 130 -21.49 3.72 -3.63
CA LYS A 130 -22.69 4.39 -4.17
C LYS A 130 -23.95 4.05 -3.39
N GLU A 131 -23.95 2.89 -2.74
CA GLU A 131 -24.98 2.48 -1.79
C GLU A 131 -24.31 1.80 -0.59
N PRO A 132 -24.92 1.86 0.61
CA PRO A 132 -24.47 1.01 1.70
C PRO A 132 -24.58 -0.43 1.22
N VAL A 133 -23.45 -1.13 1.11
CA VAL A 133 -23.47 -2.58 0.85
C VAL A 133 -24.30 -3.17 1.98
N ALA A 134 -25.49 -3.66 1.65
CA ALA A 134 -26.30 -4.41 2.59
C ALA A 134 -25.47 -5.66 2.96
N ARG A 135 -24.76 -5.59 4.07
CA ARG A 135 -24.10 -6.76 4.62
C ARG A 135 -25.20 -7.77 4.89
N SER A 136 -25.10 -8.96 4.30
CA SER A 136 -25.96 -10.04 4.76
C SER A 136 -25.73 -10.16 6.28
N ALA A 137 -26.79 -10.15 7.07
CA ALA A 137 -26.67 -10.22 8.53
C ALA A 137 -25.83 -11.43 8.97
N LEU A 138 -25.93 -12.55 8.21
CA LEU A 138 -25.18 -13.78 8.46
C LEU A 138 -23.67 -13.63 8.22
N ALA A 139 -23.27 -12.92 7.15
CA ALA A 139 -21.84 -12.66 6.86
C ALA A 139 -21.26 -11.70 7.91
N SER A 140 -22.03 -10.69 8.34
CA SER A 140 -21.64 -9.78 9.43
C SER A 140 -21.43 -10.53 10.74
N GLU A 141 -22.35 -11.41 11.12
CA GLU A 141 -22.25 -12.20 12.36
C GLU A 141 -21.08 -13.18 12.35
N ALA A 142 -20.78 -13.79 11.18
CA ALA A 142 -19.63 -14.69 11.06
C ALA A 142 -18.32 -13.90 11.19
N ALA A 143 -18.19 -12.77 10.53
CA ALA A 143 -17.03 -11.89 10.64
C ALA A 143 -16.86 -11.34 12.06
N ASP A 144 -17.94 -10.95 12.73
CA ASP A 144 -17.92 -10.50 14.10
C ASP A 144 -17.54 -11.60 15.09
N ARG A 145 -17.94 -12.86 14.84
CA ARG A 145 -17.50 -14.00 15.64
C ARG A 145 -16.02 -14.29 15.48
N GLU A 146 -15.51 -14.29 14.26
CA GLU A 146 -14.08 -14.48 13.99
C GLU A 146 -13.24 -13.34 14.56
N TYR A 147 -13.70 -12.10 14.43
CA TYR A 147 -13.04 -10.93 15.04
C TYR A 147 -13.03 -11.01 16.56
N ARG A 148 -14.15 -11.40 17.19
CA ARG A 148 -14.22 -11.62 18.65
C ARG A 148 -13.31 -12.75 19.09
N LYS A 149 -13.31 -13.90 18.41
CA LYS A 149 -12.36 -14.97 18.70
C LYS A 149 -10.91 -14.47 18.65
N TRP A 150 -10.57 -13.70 17.62
CA TRP A 150 -9.23 -13.13 17.48
C TRP A 150 -8.93 -12.15 18.62
N LEU A 151 -9.87 -11.32 19.05
CA LEU A 151 -9.72 -10.44 20.21
C LEU A 151 -9.57 -11.23 21.52
N GLU A 152 -10.31 -12.33 21.68
CA GLU A 152 -10.31 -13.19 22.87
C GLU A 152 -9.09 -14.11 22.93
N GLN A 153 -8.64 -14.62 21.78
CA GLN A 153 -7.48 -15.49 21.64
C GLN A 153 -6.14 -14.74 21.71
N GLY A 154 -6.16 -13.48 22.11
CA GLY A 154 -4.90 -12.78 22.42
C GLY A 154 -4.08 -13.58 23.44
N PRO A 155 -2.76 -13.34 23.54
CA PRO A 155 -1.80 -14.16 24.27
C PRO A 155 -2.07 -14.15 25.78
N GLN A 156 -3.11 -14.85 26.19
CA GLN A 156 -3.52 -14.91 27.61
C GLN A 156 -2.75 -15.95 28.43
N ARG A 157 -1.92 -16.79 27.81
CA ARG A 157 -1.28 -17.91 28.51
C ARG A 157 0.23 -18.01 28.36
N THR A 158 0.83 -17.34 27.38
CA THR A 158 2.29 -17.33 27.24
C THR A 158 2.73 -15.90 26.96
N PRO A 159 3.74 -15.36 27.68
CA PRO A 159 4.27 -14.04 27.35
C PRO A 159 4.74 -14.05 25.90
N VAL A 160 4.23 -13.13 25.10
CA VAL A 160 4.71 -12.96 23.71
C VAL A 160 6.15 -12.51 23.80
N LEU A 161 7.02 -13.22 23.11
CA LEU A 161 8.45 -12.89 23.05
C LEU A 161 8.63 -11.51 22.39
N ALA A 162 9.58 -10.74 22.89
CA ALA A 162 9.99 -9.49 22.23
C ALA A 162 10.57 -9.78 20.84
N ALA A 163 10.45 -8.83 19.94
CA ALA A 163 11.13 -8.87 18.65
C ALA A 163 12.68 -8.94 18.86
N PRO A 164 13.43 -9.47 17.89
CA PRO A 164 14.89 -9.65 18.03
C PRO A 164 15.66 -8.35 18.32
N ASN A 165 15.09 -7.19 17.99
CA ASN A 165 15.64 -5.87 18.32
C ASN A 165 15.19 -5.31 19.68
N GLY A 166 14.53 -6.13 20.53
CA GLY A 166 14.11 -5.80 21.88
C GLY A 166 12.79 -5.03 21.99
N ILE A 167 12.07 -4.79 20.88
CA ILE A 167 10.74 -4.18 20.93
C ILE A 167 9.76 -5.20 21.50
N ALA A 168 9.08 -4.83 22.57
CA ALA A 168 8.04 -5.66 23.18
C ALA A 168 6.77 -5.68 22.33
N PHE A 169 6.01 -6.77 22.38
CA PHE A 169 4.68 -6.83 21.80
C PHE A 169 3.75 -5.83 22.52
N LEU A 170 2.88 -5.17 21.76
CA LEU A 170 1.99 -4.13 22.25
C LEU A 170 0.53 -4.61 22.17
N PRO A 171 0.01 -5.37 23.15
CA PRO A 171 -1.34 -5.95 23.08
C PRO A 171 -2.45 -4.89 23.02
N GLU A 172 -2.17 -3.68 23.51
CA GLU A 172 -3.09 -2.55 23.49
C GLU A 172 -3.42 -2.03 22.08
N TYR A 173 -2.72 -2.50 21.05
CA TYR A 173 -3.01 -2.11 19.67
C TYR A 173 -4.44 -2.45 19.23
N LYS A 174 -5.08 -3.41 19.89
CA LYS A 174 -6.46 -3.83 19.62
C LYS A 174 -7.49 -2.75 19.95
N ASP A 175 -7.12 -1.83 20.83
CA ASP A 175 -7.96 -0.69 21.24
C ASP A 175 -7.69 0.56 20.40
N TRP A 176 -6.69 0.50 19.49
CA TRP A 176 -6.36 1.63 18.65
C TRP A 176 -7.39 1.84 17.54
N LYS A 177 -7.47 3.07 17.02
CA LYS A 177 -8.45 3.42 15.99
C LYS A 177 -7.94 3.07 14.60
N VAL A 178 -8.87 2.68 13.74
CA VAL A 178 -8.58 2.41 12.33
C VAL A 178 -8.15 3.71 11.64
N VAL A 179 -6.99 3.68 11.01
CA VAL A 179 -6.43 4.77 10.20
C VAL A 179 -6.68 4.53 8.73
N ASP A 180 -6.48 3.27 8.29
CA ASP A 180 -6.61 2.87 6.90
C ASP A 180 -6.88 1.36 6.79
N SER A 181 -7.37 0.94 5.64
CA SER A 181 -7.47 -0.47 5.28
C SER A 181 -7.06 -0.67 3.84
N THR A 182 -6.30 -1.71 3.57
CA THR A 182 -5.83 -2.04 2.23
C THR A 182 -5.98 -3.52 1.93
N THR A 183 -6.32 -3.84 0.70
CA THR A 183 -6.28 -5.21 0.20
C THR A 183 -5.10 -5.37 -0.75
N ARG A 184 -4.36 -6.46 -0.56
CA ARG A 184 -3.23 -6.84 -1.40
C ARG A 184 -3.60 -8.11 -2.14
N PHE A 185 -4.02 -7.99 -3.40
CA PHE A 185 -4.37 -9.12 -4.26
C PHE A 185 -3.12 -9.85 -4.78
N ASP A 186 -1.97 -9.18 -4.84
CA ASP A 186 -0.68 -9.79 -5.16
C ASP A 186 -0.23 -10.82 -4.11
N THR A 187 -0.62 -10.62 -2.84
CA THR A 187 -0.33 -11.53 -1.73
C THR A 187 -1.59 -12.14 -1.12
N ASN A 188 -2.76 -11.89 -1.70
CA ASN A 188 -4.07 -12.30 -1.18
C ASN A 188 -4.26 -11.95 0.30
N THR A 189 -3.87 -10.71 0.68
CA THR A 189 -4.00 -10.26 2.06
C THR A 189 -4.89 -9.03 2.18
N LEU A 190 -5.66 -9.00 3.27
CA LEU A 190 -6.35 -7.83 3.78
C LEU A 190 -5.54 -7.26 4.94
N ARG A 191 -5.38 -5.94 4.98
CA ARG A 191 -4.64 -5.25 6.03
C ARG A 191 -5.47 -4.13 6.60
N VAL A 192 -5.40 -3.98 7.91
CA VAL A 192 -5.94 -2.83 8.64
C VAL A 192 -4.79 -2.15 9.34
N ILE A 193 -4.71 -0.84 9.20
CA ILE A 193 -3.75 0.00 9.91
C ILE A 193 -4.48 0.67 11.06
N LEU A 194 -4.01 0.41 12.25
CA LEU A 194 -4.50 1.01 13.49
C LEU A 194 -3.48 2.05 13.97
N GLY A 195 -3.97 3.15 14.53
CA GLY A 195 -3.13 4.20 15.11
C GLY A 195 -3.51 4.47 16.56
N ASN A 196 -2.50 4.70 17.40
CA ASN A 196 -2.72 5.13 18.77
C ASN A 196 -3.28 6.56 18.84
N GLU A 197 -3.61 7.05 20.03
CA GLU A 197 -4.20 8.39 20.20
C GLU A 197 -3.33 9.51 19.63
N ILE A 198 -2.00 9.39 19.75
CA ILE A 198 -1.06 10.38 19.19
C ILE A 198 -1.15 10.40 17.65
N ALA A 199 -1.21 9.22 17.01
CA ALA A 199 -1.39 9.12 15.57
C ALA A 199 -2.72 9.75 15.13
N ILE A 200 -3.82 9.45 15.83
CA ILE A 200 -5.15 9.98 15.52
C ILE A 200 -5.20 11.49 15.68
N LYS A 201 -4.59 12.02 16.74
CA LYS A 201 -4.47 13.47 16.95
C LYS A 201 -3.66 14.13 15.84
N ALA A 202 -2.51 13.56 15.48
CA ALA A 202 -1.66 14.08 14.41
C ALA A 202 -2.42 14.13 13.07
N ILE A 203 -3.23 13.12 12.75
CA ILE A 203 -4.09 13.10 11.56
C ILE A 203 -5.13 14.22 11.61
N ALA A 204 -5.81 14.40 12.76
CA ALA A 204 -6.84 15.42 12.92
C ALA A 204 -6.27 16.84 12.79
N GLU A 205 -5.04 17.05 13.23
CA GLU A 205 -4.31 18.32 13.18
C GLU A 205 -3.52 18.52 11.88
N ASN A 206 -3.56 17.56 10.94
CA ASN A 206 -2.75 17.53 9.72
C ASN A 206 -1.22 17.67 10.02
N ASN A 207 -0.78 17.11 11.15
CA ASN A 207 0.60 17.12 11.62
C ASN A 207 1.23 15.72 11.46
N THR A 208 1.35 15.27 10.21
CA THR A 208 1.76 13.89 9.88
C THR A 208 3.12 13.81 9.19
N ASN A 209 3.79 14.95 8.97
CA ASN A 209 5.11 14.96 8.33
C ASN A 209 6.02 16.04 8.90
N PRO A 210 6.96 15.69 9.79
CA PRO A 210 7.18 14.35 10.34
C PRO A 210 6.12 13.99 11.40
N TRP A 211 5.86 12.71 11.57
CA TRP A 211 4.99 12.20 12.64
C TRP A 211 5.58 12.54 14.02
N PRO A 212 4.74 12.94 15.00
CA PRO A 212 5.19 13.20 16.36
C PRO A 212 5.80 11.96 17.03
N ASP A 213 6.80 12.17 17.89
CA ASP A 213 7.32 11.08 18.73
C ASP A 213 6.20 10.50 19.62
N GLY A 214 6.22 9.21 19.82
CA GLY A 214 5.14 8.47 20.47
C GLY A 214 4.04 8.00 19.54
N THR A 215 4.03 8.42 18.25
CA THR A 215 3.14 7.83 17.24
C THR A 215 3.41 6.34 17.12
N LYS A 216 2.34 5.55 17.17
CA LYS A 216 2.40 4.11 16.97
C LYS A 216 1.36 3.66 15.96
N PHE A 217 1.78 2.81 15.04
CA PHE A 217 0.90 2.12 14.10
C PHE A 217 0.98 0.62 14.30
N ALA A 218 -0.15 -0.05 14.15
CA ALA A 218 -0.23 -1.50 14.02
C ALA A 218 -0.79 -1.85 12.65
N LYS A 219 -0.01 -2.59 11.86
CA LYS A 219 -0.45 -3.18 10.60
C LYS A 219 -0.88 -4.60 10.86
N VAL A 220 -2.18 -4.85 10.91
CA VAL A 220 -2.76 -6.17 11.11
C VAL A 220 -3.13 -6.76 9.76
N GLY A 221 -2.70 -7.98 9.50
CA GLY A 221 -2.91 -8.67 8.22
C GLY A 221 -3.64 -9.99 8.39
N TRP A 222 -4.54 -10.26 7.44
CA TRP A 222 -5.25 -11.52 7.29
C TRP A 222 -5.13 -12.00 5.85
N TYR A 223 -5.27 -13.30 5.62
CA TYR A 223 -5.54 -13.80 4.28
C TYR A 223 -6.92 -13.33 3.81
N GLN A 224 -7.05 -13.05 2.52
CA GLN A 224 -8.35 -12.74 1.93
C GLN A 224 -9.19 -14.01 1.85
N GLN A 225 -10.44 -13.89 2.25
CA GLN A 225 -11.46 -14.93 2.06
C GLN A 225 -12.65 -14.29 1.35
N PRO A 226 -12.75 -14.41 0.02
CA PRO A 226 -13.96 -13.95 -0.69
C PRO A 226 -15.16 -14.80 -0.30
N ASP A 227 -16.30 -14.14 -0.10
CA ASP A 227 -17.58 -14.82 0.04
C ASP A 227 -18.16 -15.26 -1.32
N GLU A 228 -19.37 -15.83 -1.33
CA GLU A 228 -20.04 -16.32 -2.53
C GLU A 228 -20.29 -15.21 -3.56
N ASP A 229 -20.45 -13.97 -3.12
CA ASP A 229 -20.64 -12.78 -3.95
C ASP A 229 -19.31 -12.13 -4.38
N GLY A 230 -18.17 -12.72 -3.98
CA GLY A 230 -16.83 -12.20 -4.26
C GLY A 230 -16.42 -11.01 -3.39
N VAL A 231 -17.15 -10.71 -2.32
CA VAL A 231 -16.78 -9.69 -1.36
C VAL A 231 -15.63 -10.20 -0.50
N VAL A 232 -14.52 -9.47 -0.50
CA VAL A 232 -13.33 -9.85 0.26
C VAL A 232 -13.55 -9.63 1.76
N GLN A 233 -13.41 -10.69 2.52
CA GLN A 233 -13.49 -10.71 3.98
C GLN A 233 -12.14 -11.10 4.59
N ALA A 234 -11.97 -10.80 5.89
CA ALA A 234 -10.83 -11.26 6.65
C ALA A 234 -10.97 -12.77 6.90
N GLY A 235 -10.01 -13.54 6.42
CA GLY A 235 -9.85 -14.96 6.70
C GLY A 235 -8.89 -15.22 7.87
N ALA A 236 -8.02 -16.20 7.73
CA ALA A 236 -7.06 -16.54 8.77
C ALA A 236 -6.11 -15.37 9.07
N PHE A 237 -5.85 -15.10 10.34
CA PHE A 237 -4.88 -14.11 10.79
C PHE A 237 -3.47 -14.49 10.30
N LEU A 238 -2.78 -13.51 9.73
CA LEU A 238 -1.46 -13.69 9.16
C LEU A 238 -0.38 -13.14 10.10
N LYS A 239 -0.48 -11.84 10.44
CA LYS A 239 0.56 -11.15 11.20
C LYS A 239 0.13 -9.79 11.73
N VAL A 240 0.89 -9.28 12.67
CA VAL A 240 0.82 -7.89 13.11
C VAL A 240 2.22 -7.29 13.16
N GLY A 241 2.38 -6.12 12.53
CA GLY A 241 3.62 -5.35 12.56
C GLY A 241 3.42 -4.00 13.21
N PHE A 242 4.41 -3.54 13.96
CA PHE A 242 4.39 -2.22 14.58
C PHE A 242 5.43 -1.29 13.98
N MET A 243 5.03 -0.02 13.83
CA MET A 243 5.90 1.13 13.63
C MET A 243 5.75 2.04 14.83
N ILE A 244 6.86 2.40 15.48
CA ILE A 244 6.88 3.20 16.70
C ILE A 244 7.82 4.38 16.49
N LYS A 245 7.28 5.59 16.51
CA LYS A 245 8.07 6.82 16.33
C LYS A 245 8.78 7.19 17.63
N ASP A 246 10.10 7.24 17.56
CA ASP A 246 10.99 7.82 18.58
C ASP A 246 12.32 8.16 17.90
N LYS A 247 12.49 9.42 17.58
CA LYS A 247 13.65 9.90 16.80
C LYS A 247 14.98 9.65 17.49
N SER A 248 15.00 9.67 18.82
CA SER A 248 16.22 9.47 19.60
C SER A 248 16.57 7.98 19.71
N LYS A 249 15.59 7.16 20.07
CA LYS A 249 15.77 5.72 20.29
C LYS A 249 16.05 4.97 19.01
N TYR A 250 15.40 5.35 17.91
CA TYR A 250 15.46 4.65 16.62
C TYR A 250 16.20 5.45 15.55
N ALA A 251 17.20 6.25 15.91
CA ALA A 251 17.95 7.08 14.97
C ALA A 251 18.57 6.28 13.81
N SER A 252 19.06 5.05 14.08
CA SER A 252 19.64 4.15 13.07
C SER A 252 18.63 3.60 12.06
N THR A 253 17.34 3.70 12.34
CA THR A 253 16.23 3.22 11.52
C THR A 253 15.26 4.35 11.17
N ALA A 254 15.80 5.52 10.85
CA ALA A 254 15.07 6.71 10.42
C ALA A 254 14.07 7.26 11.45
N GLY A 255 14.33 7.03 12.74
CA GLY A 255 13.48 7.46 13.85
C GLY A 255 12.25 6.57 14.08
N TRP A 256 12.20 5.39 13.45
CA TRP A 256 11.14 4.42 13.60
C TRP A 256 11.62 3.08 14.15
N GLY A 257 11.01 2.60 15.21
CA GLY A 257 11.11 1.22 15.67
C GLY A 257 10.22 0.31 14.84
N TRP A 258 10.75 -0.83 14.40
CA TRP A 258 10.06 -1.79 13.55
C TRP A 258 10.01 -3.14 14.23
N ALA A 259 8.83 -3.74 14.31
CA ALA A 259 8.68 -5.08 14.86
C ALA A 259 7.49 -5.77 14.20
N GLU A 260 7.55 -7.08 14.03
CA GLU A 260 6.48 -7.86 13.43
C GLU A 260 6.38 -9.23 14.13
N TRP A 261 5.15 -9.75 14.22
CA TRP A 261 4.83 -11.08 14.75
C TRP A 261 3.91 -11.81 13.80
N GLU A 262 4.19 -13.09 13.58
CA GLU A 262 3.50 -13.93 12.60
C GLU A 262 2.67 -15.03 13.26
N GLY A 263 1.54 -15.34 12.61
CA GLY A 263 0.65 -16.41 12.99
C GLY A 263 -0.07 -16.17 14.31
N THR A 264 -0.99 -17.06 14.66
CA THR A 264 -1.77 -17.00 15.90
C THR A 264 -0.93 -17.18 17.17
N GLU A 265 0.26 -17.76 17.01
CA GLU A 265 1.21 -17.95 18.11
C GLU A 265 2.09 -16.72 18.35
N LEU A 266 1.93 -15.68 17.53
CA LEU A 266 2.68 -14.43 17.59
C LEU A 266 4.19 -14.65 17.67
N ARG A 267 4.73 -15.41 16.73
CA ARG A 267 6.18 -15.61 16.65
C ARG A 267 6.85 -14.34 16.15
N PRO A 268 7.87 -13.82 16.87
CA PRO A 268 8.61 -12.66 16.39
C PRO A 268 9.24 -12.93 15.02
N TYR A 269 9.15 -11.97 14.12
CA TYR A 269 9.77 -12.00 12.81
C TYR A 269 11.25 -11.58 12.89
N GLY A 270 12.10 -12.25 12.11
CA GLY A 270 13.51 -11.94 11.93
C GLY A 270 14.45 -12.79 12.79
N ASP A 271 15.63 -13.08 12.25
CA ASP A 271 16.62 -13.93 12.89
C ASP A 271 17.64 -13.17 13.77
N GLY A 272 17.54 -11.83 13.81
CA GLY A 272 18.45 -10.97 14.57
C GLY A 272 18.01 -9.50 14.56
N PRO A 273 18.71 -8.63 15.31
CA PRO A 273 18.30 -7.24 15.48
C PRO A 273 18.30 -6.41 14.19
N ASP A 274 19.03 -6.84 13.18
CA ASP A 274 19.18 -6.13 11.91
C ASP A 274 18.00 -6.32 10.93
N PHE A 275 17.03 -7.19 11.24
CA PHE A 275 15.85 -7.39 10.38
C PHE A 275 15.09 -6.08 10.10
N ALA A 276 15.16 -5.12 11.02
CA ALA A 276 14.53 -3.81 10.85
C ALA A 276 15.05 -3.04 9.61
N ARG A 277 16.24 -3.38 9.09
CA ARG A 277 16.77 -2.82 7.84
C ARG A 277 15.91 -3.18 6.64
N GLU A 278 15.33 -4.37 6.60
CA GLU A 278 14.40 -4.77 5.55
C GLU A 278 13.18 -3.88 5.54
N CYS A 279 12.63 -3.58 6.73
CA CYS A 279 11.50 -2.68 6.88
C CYS A 279 11.85 -1.27 6.38
N VAL A 280 12.98 -0.72 6.82
CA VAL A 280 13.45 0.61 6.39
C VAL A 280 13.69 0.64 4.88
N THR A 281 14.31 -0.40 4.31
CA THR A 281 14.58 -0.49 2.87
C THR A 281 13.28 -0.47 2.08
N CYS A 282 12.29 -1.29 2.48
CA CYS A 282 10.97 -1.32 1.86
C CYS A 282 10.23 0.03 1.96
N HIS A 283 10.39 0.74 3.08
CA HIS A 283 9.75 2.04 3.32
C HIS A 283 10.57 3.25 2.85
N SER A 284 11.81 3.06 2.40
CA SER A 284 12.71 4.14 1.99
C SER A 284 12.23 5.01 0.81
N PRO A 285 11.41 4.50 -0.15
CA PRO A 285 10.81 5.35 -1.17
C PRO A 285 9.92 6.46 -0.61
N LEU A 286 9.46 6.30 0.64
CA LEU A 286 8.58 7.24 1.34
C LEU A 286 9.30 8.09 2.39
N ARG A 287 10.62 8.24 2.30
CA ARG A 287 11.39 9.09 3.23
C ARG A 287 10.83 10.51 3.36
N ASP A 288 10.32 11.05 2.25
CA ASP A 288 9.75 12.40 2.21
C ASP A 288 8.36 12.48 2.85
N ASN A 289 7.75 11.33 3.18
CA ASN A 289 6.52 11.17 3.94
C ASN A 289 6.77 10.45 5.28
N ASP A 290 7.92 10.71 5.87
CA ASP A 290 8.38 10.12 7.13
C ASP A 290 8.26 8.58 7.17
N TYR A 291 8.53 7.91 6.02
CA TYR A 291 8.50 6.45 5.84
C TYR A 291 7.12 5.78 5.98
N VAL A 292 6.03 6.54 5.99
CA VAL A 292 4.67 6.01 6.20
C VAL A 292 3.93 5.88 4.88
N TYR A 293 3.52 4.63 4.54
CA TYR A 293 2.70 4.34 3.35
C TYR A 293 1.23 4.77 3.51
N THR A 294 0.76 4.82 4.74
CA THR A 294 -0.64 5.08 5.03
C THR A 294 -0.98 6.52 4.70
N ALA A 295 -1.91 6.74 3.77
CA ALA A 295 -2.60 7.99 3.63
C ALA A 295 -3.92 7.88 4.41
N PRO A 296 -4.07 8.61 5.52
CA PRO A 296 -5.27 8.52 6.31
C PRO A 296 -6.51 8.85 5.47
N ILE A 297 -7.54 8.03 5.55
CA ILE A 297 -8.81 8.28 4.86
C ILE A 297 -9.39 9.58 5.45
N PRO A 298 -9.72 10.61 4.63
CA PRO A 298 -10.37 11.79 5.12
C PRO A 298 -11.70 11.42 5.77
N ARG A 299 -11.85 11.75 7.02
CA ARG A 299 -13.11 11.51 7.73
C ARG A 299 -14.07 12.65 7.42
N THR A 300 -14.97 12.44 6.47
CA THR A 300 -16.16 13.26 6.31
C THR A 300 -17.20 12.76 7.31
N GLY A 301 -17.21 13.33 8.51
CA GLY A 301 -18.16 12.98 9.56
C GLY A 301 -17.50 12.63 10.89
N SER A 302 -18.04 13.22 11.96
CA SER A 302 -17.63 12.92 13.32
C SER A 302 -17.97 11.46 13.65
N TRP A 303 -16.96 10.65 13.86
CA TRP A 303 -17.15 9.39 14.58
C TRP A 303 -17.43 9.75 16.07
N LYS A 304 -18.69 9.66 16.46
CA LYS A 304 -19.06 9.65 17.88
C LYS A 304 -18.83 8.26 18.43
#